data_7481fe8f5503a5b6fca8b168cdd7e6e8
#
_entry.id   7481fe8f5503a5b6fca8b168cdd7e6e8
#
_cell.length_a   1.000
_cell.length_b   1.000
_cell.length_c   1.000
_cell.angle_alpha   90.00
_cell.angle_beta   90.00
_cell.angle_gamma   90.00
#
_symmetry.space_group_name_H-M   'P 1'
#
loop_
_entity.id
_entity.type
_entity.pdbx_description
1 polymer ?
#
loop_
_entity_poly.entity_id
_entity_poly.type
_entity_poly.pdbx_seq_one_letter_code
_entity_poly.pdbx_strand_id
1 'polypeptide(L)'
;QLNEKVTKIFKAKVHAAQEFRSFSKRITSAKFRPEHITYKRFNTSVVTDEMLNYVESKTGDIVIVRAPMGSGKTQNLIKPVMWENERSAFFAHRVSLIGGAWDALSKNMPNGYAPITHYQDPNVKDMLPGSNKLACCINSAIKGTFAPLLNNLHALCIDEAAQTLRHTTAGSAVAYPVAVFNKILQMVST
;
A
#
# COMPACT_ATOMS: atom_id res chain seq x y z
N GLN A 1 20.93 -13.93 30.48
CA GLN A 1 20.05 -12.88 29.90
C GLN A 1 20.41 -12.55 28.43
N LEU A 2 21.70 -12.33 28.08
CA LEU A 2 22.08 -12.01 26.67
C LEU A 2 21.84 -13.22 25.73
N ASN A 3 22.22 -14.42 26.16
CA ASN A 3 22.02 -15.67 25.42
C ASN A 3 20.54 -16.01 25.18
N GLU A 4 19.66 -15.77 26.15
CA GLU A 4 18.22 -15.99 25.98
C GLU A 4 17.60 -15.05 24.98
N LYS A 5 18.01 -13.77 25.00
CA LYS A 5 17.55 -12.76 24.06
C LYS A 5 17.98 -13.07 22.62
N VAL A 6 19.23 -13.49 22.42
CA VAL A 6 19.79 -13.91 21.14
C VAL A 6 19.08 -15.17 20.63
N THR A 7 18.87 -16.18 21.51
CA THR A 7 18.15 -17.41 21.16
C THR A 7 16.70 -17.14 20.76
N LYS A 8 16.02 -16.22 21.46
CA LYS A 8 14.62 -15.83 21.13
C LYS A 8 14.54 -15.14 19.76
N ILE A 9 15.47 -14.24 19.46
CA ILE A 9 15.56 -13.56 18.15
C ILE A 9 15.87 -14.57 17.04
N PHE A 10 16.79 -15.49 17.27
CA PHE A 10 17.15 -16.53 16.29
C PHE A 10 15.96 -17.45 15.99
N LYS A 11 15.26 -17.96 17.04
CA LYS A 11 14.05 -18.78 16.86
C LYS A 11 12.96 -18.05 16.10
N ALA A 12 12.72 -16.77 16.39
CA ALA A 12 11.75 -15.96 15.65
C ALA A 12 12.11 -15.79 14.17
N LYS A 13 13.40 -15.59 13.85
CA LYS A 13 13.86 -15.49 12.45
C LYS A 13 13.76 -16.83 11.71
N VAL A 14 14.06 -17.95 12.35
CA VAL A 14 13.90 -19.28 11.75
C VAL A 14 12.44 -19.58 11.46
N HIS A 15 11.54 -19.28 12.39
CA HIS A 15 10.10 -19.46 12.22
C HIS A 15 9.57 -18.61 11.06
N ALA A 16 9.92 -17.33 11.02
CA ALA A 16 9.54 -16.43 9.91
C ALA A 16 10.05 -16.92 8.55
N ALA A 17 11.26 -17.48 8.49
CA ALA A 17 11.80 -18.05 7.25
C ALA A 17 11.06 -19.33 6.81
N GLN A 18 10.61 -20.15 7.76
CA GLN A 18 9.81 -21.36 7.48
C GLN A 18 8.41 -20.99 6.98
N GLU A 19 7.75 -20.05 7.64
CA GLU A 19 6.45 -19.51 7.18
C GLU A 19 6.57 -18.93 5.79
N PHE A 20 7.62 -18.14 5.50
CA PHE A 20 7.87 -17.57 4.19
C PHE A 20 8.03 -18.61 3.11
N ARG A 21 8.78 -19.71 3.37
CA ARG A 21 8.94 -20.82 2.40
C ARG A 21 7.60 -21.51 2.10
N SER A 22 6.79 -21.75 3.12
CA SER A 22 5.46 -22.35 2.96
C SER A 22 4.52 -21.45 2.17
N PHE A 23 4.56 -20.16 2.44
CA PHE A 23 3.80 -19.12 1.77
C PHE A 23 4.22 -18.95 0.29
N SER A 24 5.52 -18.88 0.00
CA SER A 24 6.06 -18.79 -1.35
C SER A 24 5.62 -19.99 -2.21
N LYS A 25 5.63 -21.21 -1.64
CA LYS A 25 5.10 -22.40 -2.33
C LYS A 25 3.62 -22.29 -2.67
N ARG A 26 2.80 -21.71 -1.77
CA ARG A 26 1.35 -21.51 -2.02
C ARG A 26 1.09 -20.50 -3.12
N ILE A 27 1.83 -19.39 -3.15
CA ILE A 27 1.69 -18.38 -4.22
C ILE A 27 2.11 -18.94 -5.57
N THR A 28 3.25 -19.64 -5.63
CA THR A 28 3.74 -20.22 -6.90
C THR A 28 2.84 -21.34 -7.42
N SER A 29 2.06 -21.99 -6.54
CA SER A 29 1.08 -23.00 -6.92
C SER A 29 -0.31 -22.42 -7.28
N ALA A 30 -0.56 -21.13 -6.99
CA ALA A 30 -1.80 -20.47 -7.36
C ALA A 30 -1.89 -20.36 -8.89
N LYS A 31 -2.94 -20.96 -9.47
CA LYS A 31 -3.20 -20.87 -10.91
C LYS A 31 -3.68 -19.45 -11.22
N PHE A 32 -2.89 -18.70 -11.94
CA PHE A 32 -3.30 -17.44 -12.51
C PHE A 32 -4.36 -17.69 -13.59
N ARG A 33 -5.49 -17.00 -13.52
CA ARG A 33 -6.58 -17.10 -14.50
C ARG A 33 -6.66 -15.83 -15.32
N PRO A 34 -6.07 -15.80 -16.53
CA PRO A 34 -6.02 -14.59 -17.36
C PRO A 34 -7.40 -14.07 -17.77
N GLU A 35 -8.43 -14.94 -17.79
CA GLU A 35 -9.82 -14.57 -18.10
C GLU A 35 -10.44 -13.60 -17.09
N HIS A 36 -9.88 -13.49 -15.88
CA HIS A 36 -10.33 -12.53 -14.87
C HIS A 36 -9.68 -11.14 -15.01
N ILE A 37 -8.82 -10.94 -16.03
CA ILE A 37 -8.14 -9.67 -16.24
C ILE A 37 -8.71 -8.97 -17.45
N THR A 38 -9.30 -7.82 -17.23
CA THR A 38 -9.73 -6.90 -18.27
C THR A 38 -8.66 -5.88 -18.55
N TYR A 39 -8.31 -5.69 -19.83
CA TYR A 39 -7.32 -4.72 -20.26
C TYR A 39 -8.00 -3.54 -20.97
N LYS A 40 -7.67 -2.31 -20.56
CA LYS A 40 -7.96 -1.11 -21.33
C LYS A 40 -6.64 -0.40 -21.66
N ARG A 41 -6.40 -0.12 -22.92
CA ARG A 41 -5.24 0.63 -23.39
C ARG A 41 -5.65 2.07 -23.70
N PHE A 42 -4.86 3.00 -23.20
CA PHE A 42 -4.97 4.41 -23.50
C PHE A 42 -3.79 4.83 -24.37
N ASN A 43 -4.03 5.50 -25.47
CA ASN A 43 -2.99 5.95 -26.42
C ASN A 43 -2.41 7.30 -25.99
N THR A 44 -1.89 7.37 -24.77
CA THR A 44 -1.30 8.56 -24.19
C THR A 44 -0.11 8.20 -23.31
N SER A 45 0.86 9.11 -23.20
CA SER A 45 2.01 8.98 -22.29
C SER A 45 1.78 9.61 -20.92
N VAL A 46 0.67 10.33 -20.74
CA VAL A 46 0.29 11.01 -19.49
C VAL A 46 -1.03 10.47 -18.96
N VAL A 47 -1.22 10.55 -17.67
CA VAL A 47 -2.50 10.21 -17.05
C VAL A 47 -3.51 11.30 -17.33
N THR A 48 -4.68 10.90 -17.82
CA THR A 48 -5.78 11.78 -18.23
C THR A 48 -7.01 11.57 -17.35
N ASP A 49 -7.96 12.50 -17.40
CA ASP A 49 -9.24 12.39 -16.70
C ASP A 49 -10.04 11.15 -17.16
N GLU A 50 -9.90 10.74 -18.43
CA GLU A 50 -10.52 9.49 -18.90
C GLU A 50 -9.98 8.25 -18.16
N MET A 51 -8.68 8.23 -17.85
CA MET A 51 -8.08 7.15 -17.07
C MET A 51 -8.57 7.20 -15.62
N LEU A 52 -8.65 8.39 -15.03
CA LEU A 52 -9.20 8.57 -13.68
C LEU A 52 -10.64 8.07 -13.60
N ASN A 53 -11.50 8.55 -14.48
CA ASN A 53 -12.92 8.13 -14.56
C ASN A 53 -13.06 6.61 -14.74
N TYR A 54 -12.17 6.00 -15.53
CA TYR A 54 -12.15 4.55 -15.69
C TYR A 54 -11.78 3.84 -14.39
N VAL A 55 -10.78 4.30 -13.66
CA VAL A 55 -10.39 3.72 -12.36
C VAL A 55 -11.52 3.86 -11.35
N GLU A 56 -12.14 5.03 -11.26
CA GLU A 56 -13.26 5.30 -10.35
C GLU A 56 -14.50 4.44 -10.66
N SER A 57 -14.71 4.13 -11.94
CA SER A 57 -15.80 3.23 -12.36
C SER A 57 -15.59 1.77 -11.93
N LYS A 58 -14.42 1.42 -11.40
CA LYS A 58 -14.02 0.07 -11.00
C LYS A 58 -14.05 -0.13 -9.48
N THR A 59 -15.04 0.42 -8.83
CA THR A 59 -15.24 0.24 -7.38
C THR A 59 -15.33 -1.25 -7.04
N GLY A 60 -14.53 -1.68 -6.07
CA GLY A 60 -14.43 -3.08 -5.66
C GLY A 60 -13.45 -3.93 -6.48
N ASP A 61 -12.90 -3.40 -7.57
CA ASP A 61 -11.91 -4.10 -8.39
C ASP A 61 -10.47 -3.72 -8.01
N ILE A 62 -9.53 -4.61 -8.34
CA ILE A 62 -8.09 -4.30 -8.30
C ILE A 62 -7.69 -3.73 -9.66
N VAL A 63 -7.36 -2.45 -9.71
CA VAL A 63 -6.91 -1.78 -10.94
C VAL A 63 -5.39 -1.63 -10.95
N ILE A 64 -4.74 -2.19 -11.97
CA ILE A 64 -3.30 -2.08 -12.17
C ILE A 64 -3.03 -1.07 -13.29
N VAL A 65 -2.47 0.08 -12.93
CA VAL A 65 -2.12 1.14 -13.88
C VAL A 65 -0.64 1.04 -14.27
N ARG A 66 -0.37 0.77 -15.54
CA ARG A 66 0.98 0.78 -16.10
C ARG A 66 1.17 2.03 -16.94
N ALA A 67 2.04 2.92 -16.50
CA ALA A 67 2.36 4.16 -17.19
C ALA A 67 3.83 4.54 -16.97
N PRO A 68 4.47 5.29 -17.89
CA PRO A 68 5.86 5.72 -17.77
C PRO A 68 6.13 6.53 -16.50
N MET A 69 7.40 6.63 -16.11
CA MET A 69 7.81 7.59 -15.10
C MET A 69 7.51 9.01 -15.59
N GLY A 70 7.09 9.91 -14.69
CA GLY A 70 6.73 11.28 -15.06
C GLY A 70 5.37 11.44 -15.77
N SER A 71 4.60 10.37 -15.96
CA SER A 71 3.27 10.44 -16.60
C SER A 71 2.17 11.12 -15.76
N GLY A 72 2.48 11.59 -14.55
CA GLY A 72 1.50 12.25 -13.67
C GLY A 72 0.67 11.30 -12.81
N LYS A 73 1.04 10.02 -12.67
CA LYS A 73 0.29 9.04 -11.84
C LYS A 73 -0.06 9.57 -10.45
N THR A 74 0.92 10.13 -9.74
CA THR A 74 0.70 10.64 -8.39
C THR A 74 -0.26 11.82 -8.37
N GLN A 75 -0.10 12.76 -9.30
CA GLN A 75 -0.90 14.00 -9.33
C GLN A 75 -2.31 13.79 -9.90
N ASN A 76 -2.42 13.04 -11.00
CA ASN A 76 -3.65 12.98 -11.78
C ASN A 76 -4.46 11.71 -11.53
N LEU A 77 -3.93 10.75 -10.74
CA LEU A 77 -4.64 9.53 -10.40
C LEU A 77 -4.67 9.27 -8.90
N ILE A 78 -3.49 9.10 -8.25
CA ILE A 78 -3.46 8.74 -6.84
C ILE A 78 -4.03 9.84 -5.96
N LYS A 79 -3.69 11.10 -6.26
CA LYS A 79 -4.14 12.27 -5.50
C LYS A 79 -5.66 12.44 -5.51
N PRO A 80 -6.36 12.45 -6.67
CA PRO A 80 -7.82 12.47 -6.69
C PRO A 80 -8.44 11.29 -5.91
N VAL A 81 -7.98 10.07 -6.18
CA VAL A 81 -8.48 8.87 -5.45
C VAL A 81 -8.31 9.00 -3.94
N MET A 82 -7.16 9.49 -3.48
CA MET A 82 -6.93 9.71 -2.04
C MET A 82 -7.81 10.81 -1.45
N TRP A 83 -8.10 11.87 -2.20
CA TRP A 83 -8.89 12.97 -1.72
C TRP A 83 -10.39 12.65 -1.66
N GLU A 84 -10.93 12.07 -2.72
CA GLU A 84 -12.37 11.78 -2.87
C GLU A 84 -12.84 10.66 -1.93
N ASN A 85 -11.96 9.72 -1.58
CA ASN A 85 -12.33 8.64 -0.69
C ASN A 85 -12.15 9.05 0.78
N GLU A 86 -13.21 8.93 1.57
CA GLU A 86 -13.22 9.27 3.00
C GLU A 86 -12.14 8.50 3.78
N ARG A 87 -11.98 7.21 3.47
CA ARG A 87 -11.00 6.32 4.13
C ARG A 87 -10.04 5.78 3.10
N SER A 88 -8.83 6.32 3.09
CA SER A 88 -7.86 5.95 2.06
C SER A 88 -6.45 5.77 2.60
N ALA A 89 -5.68 4.88 1.95
CA ALA A 89 -4.29 4.67 2.30
C ALA A 89 -3.41 4.64 1.04
N PHE A 90 -2.23 5.24 1.15
CA PHE A 90 -1.17 5.19 0.16
C PHE A 90 0.02 4.43 0.71
N PHE A 91 0.50 3.44 -0.04
CA PHE A 91 1.68 2.66 0.32
C PHE A 91 2.78 2.74 -0.73
N ALA A 92 4.02 2.80 -0.24
CA ALA A 92 5.22 2.55 -1.03
C ALA A 92 6.22 1.73 -0.20
N HIS A 93 7.26 1.21 -0.83
CA HIS A 93 8.23 0.33 -0.17
C HIS A 93 9.38 1.07 0.52
N ARG A 94 9.63 2.34 0.19
CA ARG A 94 10.72 3.16 0.75
C ARG A 94 10.21 4.37 1.50
N VAL A 95 10.87 4.68 2.62
CA VAL A 95 10.57 5.86 3.44
C VAL A 95 10.68 7.15 2.63
N SER A 96 11.73 7.28 1.80
CA SER A 96 11.93 8.46 0.96
C SER A 96 10.83 8.66 -0.09
N LEU A 97 10.27 7.58 -0.62
CA LEU A 97 9.14 7.64 -1.55
C LEU A 97 7.86 8.12 -0.84
N ILE A 98 7.65 7.69 0.40
CA ILE A 98 6.49 8.13 1.19
C ILE A 98 6.56 9.64 1.46
N GLY A 99 7.71 10.16 1.88
CA GLY A 99 7.88 11.60 2.14
C GLY A 99 7.54 12.44 0.92
N GLY A 100 8.19 12.16 -0.22
CA GLY A 100 7.93 12.88 -1.47
C GLY A 100 6.50 12.73 -1.99
N ALA A 101 5.91 11.55 -1.85
CA ALA A 101 4.52 11.31 -2.23
C ALA A 101 3.56 12.04 -1.29
N TRP A 102 3.79 12.01 0.02
CA TRP A 102 2.96 12.70 1.01
C TRP A 102 2.94 14.21 0.76
N ASP A 103 4.10 14.82 0.50
CA ASP A 103 4.19 16.24 0.12
C ASP A 103 3.36 16.53 -1.15
N ALA A 104 3.50 15.69 -2.17
CA ALA A 104 2.76 15.83 -3.42
C ALA A 104 1.25 15.66 -3.25
N LEU A 105 0.83 14.68 -2.43
CA LEU A 105 -0.57 14.38 -2.14
C LEU A 105 -1.23 15.45 -1.27
N SER A 106 -0.49 16.05 -0.34
CA SER A 106 -0.99 17.07 0.60
C SER A 106 -1.00 18.48 0.00
N LYS A 107 -0.15 18.72 -1.02
CA LYS A 107 -0.02 20.04 -1.64
C LYS A 107 -1.30 20.45 -2.38
N ASN A 108 -1.74 21.70 -2.14
CA ASN A 108 -2.92 22.29 -2.78
C ASN A 108 -4.22 21.47 -2.53
N MET A 109 -4.33 20.86 -1.37
CA MET A 109 -5.56 20.17 -1.00
C MET A 109 -6.67 21.20 -0.81
N PRO A 110 -7.83 21.05 -1.47
CA PRO A 110 -8.94 21.98 -1.34
C PRO A 110 -9.50 22.00 0.09
N ASN A 111 -10.12 23.12 0.47
CA ASN A 111 -10.83 23.21 1.73
C ASN A 111 -11.96 22.16 1.79
N GLY A 112 -12.10 21.53 2.94
CA GLY A 112 -13.14 20.52 3.17
C GLY A 112 -12.66 19.08 3.06
N TYR A 113 -11.47 18.83 2.49
CA TYR A 113 -10.88 17.50 2.52
C TYR A 113 -10.10 17.26 3.81
N ALA A 114 -10.21 16.05 4.36
CA ALA A 114 -9.42 15.64 5.50
C ALA A 114 -7.93 15.50 5.15
N PRO A 115 -7.00 15.97 6.01
CA PRO A 115 -5.57 15.92 5.75
C PRO A 115 -5.06 14.47 5.66
N ILE A 116 -4.03 14.26 4.84
CA ILE A 116 -3.37 12.95 4.74
C ILE A 116 -2.29 12.88 5.82
N THR A 117 -2.44 11.93 6.75
CA THR A 117 -1.50 11.75 7.86
C THR A 117 -0.25 10.98 7.38
N HIS A 118 0.92 11.50 7.70
CA HIS A 118 2.18 10.78 7.50
C HIS A 118 2.40 9.77 8.63
N TYR A 119 2.74 8.53 8.29
CA TYR A 119 2.86 7.42 9.26
C TYR A 119 3.95 7.59 10.33
N GLN A 120 4.92 8.49 10.11
CA GLN A 120 5.98 8.83 11.07
C GLN A 120 5.66 10.10 11.87
N ASP A 121 4.50 10.71 11.66
CA ASP A 121 4.11 11.86 12.49
C ASP A 121 4.07 11.44 13.97
N PRO A 122 4.70 12.19 14.89
CA PRO A 122 4.68 11.89 16.31
C PRO A 122 3.26 11.79 16.88
N ASN A 123 2.32 12.56 16.33
CA ASN A 123 0.93 12.64 16.75
C ASN A 123 -0.01 11.75 15.90
N VAL A 124 0.54 10.81 15.13
CA VAL A 124 -0.23 9.98 14.18
C VAL A 124 -1.44 9.29 14.82
N LYS A 125 -1.33 8.87 16.08
CA LYS A 125 -2.43 8.20 16.80
C LYS A 125 -3.63 9.11 17.02
N ASP A 126 -3.37 10.38 17.29
CA ASP A 126 -4.39 11.37 17.58
C ASP A 126 -4.98 11.97 16.30
N MET A 127 -4.18 12.02 15.24
CA MET A 127 -4.58 12.57 13.95
C MET A 127 -5.46 11.61 13.13
N LEU A 128 -5.18 10.31 13.16
CA LEU A 128 -5.88 9.33 12.31
C LEU A 128 -7.39 9.28 12.48
N PRO A 129 -7.95 9.36 13.69
CA PRO A 129 -9.42 9.38 13.86
C PRO A 129 -10.10 10.53 13.15
N GLY A 130 -9.42 11.67 13.02
CA GLY A 130 -9.94 12.86 12.33
C GLY A 130 -9.64 12.89 10.83
N SER A 131 -8.48 12.34 10.39
CA SER A 131 -8.09 12.41 8.99
C SER A 131 -8.63 11.25 8.15
N ASN A 132 -8.70 10.04 8.71
CA ASN A 132 -9.06 8.81 7.99
C ASN A 132 -8.24 8.54 6.71
N LYS A 133 -7.09 9.21 6.55
CA LYS A 133 -6.20 9.12 5.39
C LYS A 133 -4.76 8.93 5.83
N LEU A 134 -4.05 7.98 5.22
CA LEU A 134 -2.70 7.58 5.66
C LEU A 134 -1.75 7.44 4.47
N ALA A 135 -0.59 8.08 4.55
CA ALA A 135 0.57 7.75 3.71
C ALA A 135 1.59 6.95 4.55
N CYS A 136 1.92 5.73 4.14
CA CYS A 136 2.63 4.78 4.97
C CYS A 136 3.62 3.91 4.19
N CYS A 137 4.75 3.61 4.80
CA CYS A 137 5.62 2.55 4.29
C CYS A 137 4.94 1.18 4.51
N ILE A 138 4.95 0.33 3.48
CA ILE A 138 4.26 -0.96 3.50
C ILE A 138 4.62 -1.83 4.71
N ASN A 139 5.88 -1.79 5.16
CA ASN A 139 6.34 -2.53 6.33
C ASN A 139 5.65 -2.10 7.65
N SER A 140 5.10 -0.90 7.68
CA SER A 140 4.40 -0.37 8.85
C SER A 140 2.90 -0.67 8.84
N ALA A 141 2.36 -1.26 7.77
CA ALA A 141 0.93 -1.60 7.66
C ALA A 141 0.43 -2.55 8.76
N ILE A 142 1.33 -3.34 9.35
CA ILE A 142 1.01 -4.28 10.44
C ILE A 142 0.96 -3.63 11.83
N LYS A 143 1.30 -2.35 11.96
CA LYS A 143 1.24 -1.66 13.26
C LYS A 143 -0.21 -1.53 13.71
N GLY A 144 -0.49 -1.94 14.96
CA GLY A 144 -1.83 -1.88 15.54
C GLY A 144 -2.47 -0.48 15.53
N THR A 145 -1.64 0.58 15.59
CA THR A 145 -2.07 1.98 15.47
C THR A 145 -2.87 2.25 14.20
N PHE A 146 -2.56 1.58 13.10
CA PHE A 146 -3.21 1.81 11.80
C PHE A 146 -4.37 0.86 11.52
N ALA A 147 -4.56 -0.17 12.37
CA ALA A 147 -5.58 -1.19 12.16
C ALA A 147 -7.01 -0.63 12.03
N PRO A 148 -7.46 0.36 12.84
CA PRO A 148 -8.82 0.90 12.73
C PRO A 148 -9.12 1.51 11.35
N LEU A 149 -8.13 2.18 10.74
CA LEU A 149 -8.25 2.70 9.38
C LEU A 149 -8.13 1.58 8.35
N LEU A 150 -7.08 0.75 8.45
CA LEU A 150 -6.72 -0.23 7.42
C LEU A 150 -7.68 -1.42 7.32
N ASN A 151 -8.56 -1.62 8.30
CA ASN A 151 -9.60 -2.64 8.24
C ASN A 151 -10.88 -2.18 7.51
N ASN A 152 -10.99 -0.90 7.20
CA ASN A 152 -12.20 -0.31 6.62
C ASN A 152 -11.82 0.73 5.56
N LEU A 153 -10.95 0.38 4.63
CA LEU A 153 -10.54 1.28 3.55
C LEU A 153 -11.62 1.33 2.46
N HIS A 154 -11.84 2.53 1.92
CA HIS A 154 -12.58 2.73 0.68
C HIS A 154 -11.66 2.75 -0.54
N ALA A 155 -10.39 3.18 -0.35
CA ALA A 155 -9.39 3.16 -1.40
C ALA A 155 -8.00 2.80 -0.86
N LEU A 156 -7.30 1.94 -1.60
CA LEU A 156 -5.92 1.58 -1.35
C LEU A 156 -5.09 1.86 -2.60
N CYS A 157 -4.13 2.76 -2.47
CA CYS A 157 -3.18 3.08 -3.52
C CYS A 157 -1.80 2.48 -3.18
N ILE A 158 -1.20 1.73 -4.10
CA ILE A 158 0.15 1.17 -3.94
C ILE A 158 1.00 1.68 -5.09
N ASP A 159 1.96 2.56 -4.79
CA ASP A 159 2.90 3.04 -5.79
C ASP A 159 4.03 2.02 -6.01
N GLU A 160 4.55 2.00 -7.24
CA GLU A 160 5.54 1.00 -7.65
C GLU A 160 5.15 -0.42 -7.20
N ALA A 161 3.88 -0.81 -7.43
CA ALA A 161 3.26 -1.99 -6.85
C ALA A 161 4.11 -3.26 -7.00
N ALA A 162 4.73 -3.48 -8.17
CA ALA A 162 5.60 -4.63 -8.39
C ALA A 162 6.84 -4.63 -7.47
N GLN A 163 7.45 -3.46 -7.24
CA GLN A 163 8.60 -3.33 -6.34
C GLN A 163 8.14 -3.41 -4.88
N THR A 164 7.04 -2.76 -4.53
CA THR A 164 6.46 -2.78 -3.19
C THR A 164 6.08 -4.21 -2.76
N LEU A 165 5.40 -4.96 -3.61
CA LEU A 165 5.03 -6.35 -3.34
C LEU A 165 6.26 -7.27 -3.31
N ARG A 166 7.23 -7.09 -4.23
CA ARG A 166 8.49 -7.83 -4.18
C ARG A 166 9.26 -7.56 -2.89
N HIS A 167 9.27 -6.32 -2.42
CA HIS A 167 9.93 -5.95 -1.16
C HIS A 167 9.33 -6.69 0.03
N THR A 168 8.00 -6.90 0.06
CA THR A 168 7.34 -7.68 1.11
C THR A 168 7.62 -9.17 1.04
N THR A 169 7.96 -9.71 -0.15
CA THR A 169 8.09 -11.16 -0.36
C THR A 169 9.54 -11.64 -0.44
N ALA A 170 10.50 -10.82 -0.87
CA ALA A 170 11.88 -11.22 -1.16
C ALA A 170 12.93 -10.56 -0.25
N GLY A 171 12.53 -9.69 0.68
CA GLY A 171 13.46 -8.82 1.37
C GLY A 171 13.87 -9.27 2.76
N SER A 172 15.17 -9.29 3.03
CA SER A 172 15.72 -9.27 4.40
C SER A 172 15.37 -7.96 5.15
N ALA A 173 14.87 -6.95 4.44
CA ALA A 173 14.51 -5.64 4.99
C ALA A 173 13.13 -5.60 5.68
N VAL A 174 12.29 -6.62 5.48
CA VAL A 174 10.96 -6.72 6.11
C VAL A 174 11.05 -7.68 7.29
N ALA A 175 10.80 -7.18 8.49
CA ALA A 175 10.89 -8.00 9.70
C ALA A 175 9.83 -9.13 9.73
N TYR A 176 8.65 -8.87 9.15
CA TYR A 176 7.50 -9.79 9.17
C TYR A 176 6.82 -9.87 7.80
N PRO A 177 7.48 -10.44 6.78
CA PRO A 177 6.99 -10.40 5.39
C PRO A 177 5.60 -11.06 5.23
N VAL A 178 5.36 -12.18 5.88
CA VAL A 178 4.07 -12.89 5.81
C VAL A 178 2.95 -12.07 6.43
N ALA A 179 3.19 -11.44 7.58
CA ALA A 179 2.20 -10.61 8.26
C ALA A 179 1.86 -9.37 7.41
N VAL A 180 2.86 -8.72 6.80
CA VAL A 180 2.65 -7.57 5.91
C VAL A 180 1.84 -7.99 4.68
N PHE A 181 2.18 -9.10 4.05
CA PHE A 181 1.46 -9.59 2.88
C PHE A 181 0.01 -10.00 3.22
N ASN A 182 -0.20 -10.72 4.31
CA ASN A 182 -1.55 -11.08 4.77
C ASN A 182 -2.39 -9.83 5.07
N LYS A 183 -1.76 -8.77 5.60
CA LYS A 183 -2.45 -7.50 5.82
C LYS A 183 -2.87 -6.84 4.51
N ILE A 184 -2.01 -6.88 3.48
CA ILE A 184 -2.37 -6.39 2.14
C ILE A 184 -3.56 -7.19 1.58
N LEU A 185 -3.50 -8.52 1.65
CA LEU A 185 -4.61 -9.36 1.19
C LEU A 185 -5.91 -9.03 1.93
N GLN A 186 -5.86 -8.84 3.24
CA GLN A 186 -7.03 -8.44 4.02
C GLN A 186 -7.60 -7.11 3.50
N MET A 187 -6.77 -6.09 3.27
CA MET A 187 -7.20 -4.78 2.80
C MET A 187 -7.82 -4.78 1.41
N VAL A 188 -7.45 -5.72 0.53
CA VAL A 188 -8.01 -5.83 -0.84
C VAL A 188 -9.18 -6.80 -0.94
N SER A 189 -9.53 -7.49 0.16
CA SER A 189 -10.62 -8.48 0.20
C SER A 189 -11.86 -7.96 0.93
N THR A 190 -11.79 -6.75 1.49
CA THR A 190 -12.90 -6.05 2.16
C THR A 190 -13.57 -5.08 1.19
#